data_f56f693b07659f31068d7a5351574f60
#
_entry.id   f56f693b07659f31068d7a5351574f60
#
_cell.length_a   1.000
_cell.length_b   1.000
_cell.length_c   1.000
_cell.angle_alpha   90.00
_cell.angle_beta   90.00
_cell.angle_gamma   90.00
#
_symmetry.space_group_name_H-M   'P 1'
#
loop_
_entity.id
_entity.type
_entity.pdbx_description
1 polymer ?
#
loop_
_entity_poly.entity_id
_entity_poly.type
_entity_poly.pdbx_seq_one_letter_code
_entity_poly.pdbx_strand_id
1 'polypeptide(L)'
;MFDIYCMQMGGSTTLPKHTKFTRYNNTHLATIKRIVEKAQTEYVWVVSDLCDYTDFDFTWQPVPWEADQIHCWASNDQQYGDTFLIPVSAFKRQADNLKVLGWYKHINWHSNGVRRTTLGNIYDWIYYSDARFEFTPNLWEKRNLHAFGTNGSVLLVPRDCKQHFRTQYYDYPYILRHTDWNVNEKPQDVVFISYDEKNADLNYDILKKQYPRTKRLHGIKGMENALYEAAMLSDTDWFFAVFAKTRLYENFDFSYLPDRLQGNKHYIFNCKNTVNDLEYGHMGIILYNKQMIIESHDYDKLGLDYTMSHRHDVVPEISCYGVFNTSPFETWRSAFRETIKLAQQLDEKPTIETRYRLKVWCTKAQGDFAEYCTAGANHGVEFYNKNKNDMQELKKTFRWDWLQAYFDNKFLT
;
A
#
# COMPACT_ATOMS: atom_id res chain seq x y z
N MET A 1 -12.89 -13.89 47.92
CA MET A 1 -12.39 -12.83 47.01
C MET A 1 -11.66 -13.52 45.91
N PHE A 2 -11.93 -13.16 44.66
CA PHE A 2 -11.29 -13.74 43.50
C PHE A 2 -9.84 -13.23 43.33
N ASP A 3 -8.99 -13.99 42.67
CA ASP A 3 -7.65 -13.52 42.28
C ASP A 3 -7.79 -12.28 41.37
N ILE A 4 -6.88 -11.29 41.58
CA ILE A 4 -6.82 -10.08 40.74
C ILE A 4 -5.47 -10.05 40.06
N TYR A 5 -5.44 -9.96 38.73
CA TYR A 5 -4.24 -9.79 37.94
C TYR A 5 -4.31 -8.51 37.12
N CYS A 6 -3.30 -7.68 37.25
CA CYS A 6 -3.17 -6.45 36.46
C CYS A 6 -2.25 -6.68 35.27
N MET A 7 -2.75 -6.40 34.07
CA MET A 7 -1.98 -6.31 32.84
C MET A 7 -1.17 -5.01 32.83
N GLN A 8 0.14 -5.13 32.85
CA GLN A 8 1.05 -3.98 32.76
C GLN A 8 1.19 -3.55 31.31
N MET A 9 0.58 -2.44 30.96
CA MET A 9 0.50 -1.85 29.63
C MET A 9 1.19 -0.47 29.57
N GLY A 10 1.83 -0.03 30.66
CA GLY A 10 2.57 1.23 30.79
C GLY A 10 1.78 2.37 31.39
N GLY A 11 0.65 2.08 32.03
CA GLY A 11 -0.13 3.02 32.83
C GLY A 11 0.24 3.03 34.33
N SER A 12 -0.55 3.75 35.07
CA SER A 12 -0.48 3.81 36.55
C SER A 12 -1.86 3.84 37.14
N THR A 13 -2.16 2.93 38.04
CA THR A 13 -3.48 2.82 38.68
C THR A 13 -3.38 2.34 40.13
N THR A 14 -4.38 2.68 40.92
CA THR A 14 -4.51 2.18 42.30
C THR A 14 -5.36 0.92 42.30
N LEU A 15 -4.82 -0.17 42.84
CA LEU A 15 -5.45 -1.48 42.88
C LEU A 15 -5.39 -2.07 44.30
N PRO A 16 -6.23 -3.08 44.63
CA PRO A 16 -6.16 -3.80 45.88
C PRO A 16 -4.75 -4.36 46.15
N LYS A 17 -4.32 -4.31 47.44
CA LYS A 17 -2.93 -4.70 47.85
C LYS A 17 -2.51 -6.12 47.45
N HIS A 18 -3.46 -7.03 47.25
CA HIS A 18 -3.20 -8.43 46.86
C HIS A 18 -3.17 -8.64 45.31
N THR A 19 -3.23 -7.56 44.53
CA THR A 19 -3.16 -7.66 43.07
C THR A 19 -1.82 -8.20 42.60
N LYS A 20 -1.86 -9.19 41.74
CA LYS A 20 -0.71 -9.76 41.06
C LYS A 20 -0.50 -9.04 39.70
N PHE A 21 0.74 -8.76 39.34
CA PHE A 21 1.05 -8.05 38.11
C PHE A 21 1.57 -9.02 37.05
N THR A 22 1.17 -8.82 35.83
CA THR A 22 1.67 -9.57 34.68
C THR A 22 1.91 -8.64 33.49
N ARG A 23 3.04 -8.86 32.82
CA ARG A 23 3.36 -8.10 31.60
C ARG A 23 2.34 -8.43 30.51
N TYR A 24 1.82 -7.41 29.86
CA TYR A 24 0.98 -7.56 28.68
C TYR A 24 1.75 -8.23 27.54
N ASN A 25 1.17 -9.25 26.92
CA ASN A 25 1.83 -10.05 25.89
C ASN A 25 1.13 -9.86 24.54
N ASN A 26 1.22 -8.67 23.99
CA ASN A 26 0.74 -8.26 22.66
C ASN A 26 -0.77 -8.45 22.39
N THR A 27 -1.45 -9.38 23.06
CA THR A 27 -2.90 -9.58 22.94
C THR A 27 -3.54 -9.84 24.31
N HIS A 28 -4.81 -9.44 24.46
CA HIS A 28 -5.59 -9.78 25.64
C HIS A 28 -5.70 -11.29 25.82
N LEU A 29 -5.99 -12.02 24.74
CA LEU A 29 -6.13 -13.48 24.79
C LEU A 29 -4.86 -14.18 25.30
N ALA A 30 -3.69 -13.84 24.77
CA ALA A 30 -2.44 -14.45 25.19
C ALA A 30 -2.11 -14.12 26.65
N THR A 31 -2.42 -12.90 27.09
CA THR A 31 -2.22 -12.48 28.47
C THR A 31 -3.21 -13.18 29.41
N ILE A 32 -4.49 -13.25 29.04
CA ILE A 32 -5.55 -13.92 29.81
C ILE A 32 -5.26 -15.43 29.93
N LYS A 33 -4.87 -16.12 28.84
CA LYS A 33 -4.47 -17.55 28.90
C LYS A 33 -3.43 -17.78 30.00
N ARG A 34 -2.38 -16.98 30.02
CA ARG A 34 -1.29 -17.07 31.01
C ARG A 34 -1.72 -16.74 32.44
N ILE A 35 -2.67 -15.81 32.60
CA ILE A 35 -3.27 -15.47 33.91
C ILE A 35 -4.12 -16.64 34.42
N VAL A 36 -5.01 -17.17 33.57
CA VAL A 36 -5.92 -18.26 33.90
C VAL A 36 -5.17 -19.54 34.28
N GLU A 37 -4.00 -19.79 33.69
CA GLU A 37 -3.13 -20.91 34.10
C GLU A 37 -2.64 -20.78 35.54
N LYS A 38 -2.44 -19.54 36.02
CA LYS A 38 -1.92 -19.23 37.37
C LYS A 38 -3.00 -18.97 38.42
N ALA A 39 -4.23 -18.76 37.97
CA ALA A 39 -5.35 -18.43 38.84
C ALA A 39 -5.70 -19.62 39.76
N GLN A 40 -5.94 -19.31 41.02
CA GLN A 40 -6.27 -20.28 42.09
C GLN A 40 -7.72 -20.25 42.50
N THR A 41 -8.48 -19.25 42.01
CA THR A 41 -9.88 -19.07 42.33
C THR A 41 -10.77 -19.44 41.13
N GLU A 42 -12.05 -19.67 41.40
CA GLU A 42 -13.06 -20.05 40.39
C GLU A 42 -13.17 -19.01 39.27
N TYR A 43 -13.10 -17.75 39.62
CA TYR A 43 -13.00 -16.61 38.71
C TYR A 43 -11.71 -15.86 38.94
N VAL A 44 -11.27 -15.14 37.95
CA VAL A 44 -10.12 -14.24 38.04
C VAL A 44 -10.46 -12.87 37.45
N TRP A 45 -10.21 -11.83 38.23
CA TRP A 45 -10.22 -10.48 37.73
C TRP A 45 -8.96 -10.23 36.87
N VAL A 46 -9.16 -9.79 35.66
CA VAL A 46 -8.10 -9.31 34.78
C VAL A 46 -8.34 -7.83 34.56
N VAL A 47 -7.44 -7.01 35.02
CA VAL A 47 -7.54 -5.55 35.03
C VAL A 47 -6.37 -4.92 34.28
N SER A 48 -6.45 -3.65 33.96
CA SER A 48 -5.43 -2.91 33.24
C SER A 48 -4.90 -1.74 34.06
N ASP A 49 -3.59 -1.50 34.02
CA ASP A 49 -2.98 -0.30 34.59
C ASP A 49 -3.35 1.00 33.87
N LEU A 50 -4.10 0.90 32.76
CA LEU A 50 -4.66 2.03 32.01
C LEU A 50 -6.03 2.53 32.55
N CYS A 51 -6.59 1.86 33.53
CA CYS A 51 -7.92 2.16 34.09
C CYS A 51 -7.84 2.62 35.53
N ASP A 52 -8.76 3.47 35.91
CA ASP A 52 -8.96 3.89 37.30
C ASP A 52 -10.01 3.00 37.97
N TYR A 53 -9.67 2.41 39.11
CA TYR A 53 -10.50 1.47 39.85
C TYR A 53 -10.90 2.00 41.23
N THR A 54 -10.82 3.32 41.48
CA THR A 54 -11.06 3.92 42.79
C THR A 54 -12.42 3.53 43.36
N ASP A 55 -13.45 3.48 42.52
CA ASP A 55 -14.82 3.15 42.92
C ASP A 55 -15.29 1.79 42.35
N PHE A 56 -14.37 0.92 41.93
CA PHE A 56 -14.73 -0.35 41.32
C PHE A 56 -14.92 -1.45 42.37
N ASP A 57 -16.07 -2.15 42.30
CA ASP A 57 -16.41 -3.23 43.22
C ASP A 57 -15.84 -4.58 42.78
N PHE A 58 -14.70 -4.94 43.32
CA PHE A 58 -14.07 -6.25 43.11
C PHE A 58 -14.77 -7.41 43.84
N THR A 59 -15.81 -7.14 44.63
CA THR A 59 -16.60 -8.18 45.31
C THR A 59 -17.75 -8.69 44.44
N TRP A 60 -18.05 -8.04 43.34
CA TRP A 60 -19.09 -8.41 42.41
C TRP A 60 -18.97 -9.87 41.95
N GLN A 61 -20.10 -10.56 41.86
CA GLN A 61 -20.17 -11.97 41.42
C GLN A 61 -21.26 -12.14 40.35
N PRO A 62 -21.03 -13.03 39.36
CA PRO A 62 -22.06 -13.37 38.37
C PRO A 62 -23.21 -14.13 39.01
N VAL A 63 -24.39 -13.99 38.44
CA VAL A 63 -25.54 -14.83 38.81
C VAL A 63 -25.33 -16.29 38.32
N PRO A 64 -25.94 -17.31 38.94
CA PRO A 64 -25.63 -18.71 38.63
C PRO A 64 -25.75 -19.11 37.17
N TRP A 65 -26.70 -18.53 36.43
CA TRP A 65 -26.89 -18.82 35.00
C TRP A 65 -25.88 -18.14 34.06
N GLU A 66 -25.04 -17.26 34.59
CA GLU A 66 -23.95 -16.59 33.88
C GLU A 66 -22.57 -17.14 34.27
N ALA A 67 -22.52 -18.23 35.02
CA ALA A 67 -21.32 -18.78 35.64
C ALA A 67 -20.20 -19.12 34.62
N ASP A 68 -20.54 -19.46 33.38
CA ASP A 68 -19.58 -19.78 32.31
C ASP A 68 -19.28 -18.60 31.39
N GLN A 69 -19.78 -17.40 31.70
CA GLN A 69 -19.65 -16.21 30.87
C GLN A 69 -18.44 -15.35 31.29
N ILE A 70 -17.78 -14.73 30.33
CA ILE A 70 -16.83 -13.66 30.60
C ILE A 70 -17.63 -12.37 30.83
N HIS A 71 -17.36 -11.68 31.91
CA HIS A 71 -17.90 -10.34 32.17
C HIS A 71 -16.84 -9.30 31.87
N CYS A 72 -17.21 -8.30 31.07
CA CYS A 72 -16.33 -7.24 30.62
C CYS A 72 -16.92 -5.88 30.95
N TRP A 73 -16.18 -5.05 31.70
CA TRP A 73 -16.58 -3.70 32.05
C TRP A 73 -15.99 -2.70 31.09
N ALA A 74 -16.87 -1.85 30.55
CA ALA A 74 -16.50 -0.68 29.79
C ALA A 74 -16.04 0.45 30.73
N SER A 75 -15.22 1.34 30.22
CA SER A 75 -14.92 2.60 30.88
C SER A 75 -16.13 3.54 30.86
N ASN A 76 -16.16 4.54 31.76
CA ASN A 76 -17.27 5.51 31.91
C ASN A 76 -17.51 6.33 30.61
N ASP A 77 -16.53 6.43 29.77
CA ASP A 77 -16.63 7.08 28.45
C ASP A 77 -17.07 6.11 27.33
N GLN A 78 -17.53 4.94 27.70
CA GLN A 78 -18.02 3.86 26.82
C GLN A 78 -16.99 3.31 25.81
N GLN A 79 -15.71 3.48 26.09
CA GLN A 79 -14.72 3.25 25.04
C GLN A 79 -14.06 1.87 25.05
N TYR A 80 -13.83 1.23 26.22
CA TYR A 80 -13.07 -0.02 26.28
C TYR A 80 -13.43 -0.91 27.44
N GLY A 81 -13.39 -2.22 27.19
CA GLY A 81 -13.39 -3.21 28.24
C GLY A 81 -11.98 -3.78 28.44
N ASP A 82 -11.21 -3.18 29.30
CA ASP A 82 -9.92 -3.74 29.73
C ASP A 82 -10.00 -4.37 31.12
N THR A 83 -11.23 -4.51 31.62
CA THR A 83 -11.53 -5.14 32.91
C THR A 83 -12.44 -6.33 32.67
N PHE A 84 -11.97 -7.49 33.06
CA PHE A 84 -12.67 -8.74 32.84
C PHE A 84 -12.78 -9.55 34.12
N LEU A 85 -13.91 -10.20 34.32
CA LEU A 85 -14.04 -11.32 35.22
C LEU A 85 -14.12 -12.61 34.36
N ILE A 86 -13.13 -13.46 34.50
CA ILE A 86 -12.96 -14.65 33.68
C ILE A 86 -13.30 -15.90 34.46
N PRO A 87 -14.26 -16.74 34.05
CA PRO A 87 -14.54 -18.04 34.67
C PRO A 87 -13.41 -19.03 34.27
N VAL A 88 -12.56 -19.36 35.27
CA VAL A 88 -11.29 -20.07 35.03
C VAL A 88 -11.52 -21.44 34.34
N SER A 89 -12.42 -22.24 34.87
CA SER A 89 -12.68 -23.58 34.34
C SER A 89 -13.36 -23.55 32.96
N ALA A 90 -14.35 -22.67 32.77
CA ALA A 90 -15.05 -22.52 31.51
C ALA A 90 -14.14 -21.96 30.41
N PHE A 91 -13.29 -21.02 30.76
CA PHE A 91 -12.31 -20.47 29.82
C PHE A 91 -11.27 -21.51 29.39
N LYS A 92 -10.74 -22.31 30.31
CA LYS A 92 -9.77 -23.39 29.98
C LYS A 92 -10.36 -24.38 28.96
N ARG A 93 -11.63 -24.76 29.08
CA ARG A 93 -12.30 -25.67 28.12
C ARG A 93 -12.36 -25.13 26.70
N GLN A 94 -12.33 -23.81 26.51
CA GLN A 94 -12.45 -23.16 25.19
C GLN A 94 -11.11 -22.58 24.70
N ALA A 95 -10.12 -22.42 25.59
CA ALA A 95 -8.90 -21.63 25.34
C ALA A 95 -8.12 -22.09 24.10
N ASP A 96 -7.98 -23.39 23.89
CA ASP A 96 -7.17 -23.92 22.78
C ASP A 96 -7.79 -23.62 21.41
N ASN A 97 -9.10 -23.49 21.35
CA ASN A 97 -9.83 -23.19 20.12
C ASN A 97 -9.99 -21.67 19.85
N LEU A 98 -9.56 -20.82 20.81
CA LEU A 98 -9.69 -19.38 20.66
C LEU A 98 -8.46 -18.81 19.93
N LYS A 99 -8.69 -18.13 18.81
CA LYS A 99 -7.70 -17.29 18.14
C LYS A 99 -7.73 -15.84 18.64
N VAL A 100 -8.90 -15.35 19.01
CA VAL A 100 -9.12 -14.02 19.61
C VAL A 100 -10.12 -14.14 20.76
N LEU A 101 -10.03 -13.24 21.75
CA LEU A 101 -10.93 -13.26 22.92
C LEU A 101 -12.42 -13.14 22.53
N GLY A 102 -12.74 -12.38 21.49
CA GLY A 102 -14.11 -12.18 20.99
C GLY A 102 -14.78 -13.42 20.44
N TRP A 103 -14.06 -14.51 20.25
CA TRP A 103 -14.63 -15.79 19.87
C TRP A 103 -15.08 -16.63 21.07
N TYR A 104 -14.84 -16.13 22.28
CA TYR A 104 -15.44 -16.76 23.45
C TYR A 104 -16.95 -16.70 23.36
N LYS A 105 -17.61 -17.82 23.64
CA LYS A 105 -19.02 -18.04 23.28
C LYS A 105 -19.98 -17.02 23.91
N HIS A 106 -19.70 -16.57 25.13
CA HIS A 106 -20.57 -15.66 25.87
C HIS A 106 -19.75 -14.59 26.60
N ILE A 107 -19.83 -13.35 26.14
CA ILE A 107 -19.25 -12.19 26.80
C ILE A 107 -20.36 -11.22 27.16
N ASN A 108 -20.53 -10.98 28.46
CA ASN A 108 -21.44 -9.97 28.99
C ASN A 108 -20.72 -8.64 29.14
N TRP A 109 -21.33 -7.60 28.65
CA TRP A 109 -20.77 -6.25 28.68
C TRP A 109 -21.51 -5.41 29.72
N HIS A 110 -20.74 -4.77 30.61
CA HIS A 110 -21.21 -3.86 31.63
C HIS A 110 -20.79 -2.43 31.29
N SER A 111 -21.72 -1.50 31.33
CA SER A 111 -21.51 -0.11 30.88
C SER A 111 -20.89 0.81 31.93
N ASN A 112 -20.78 0.37 33.18
CA ASN A 112 -20.39 1.25 34.30
C ASN A 112 -19.29 0.65 35.15
N GLY A 113 -18.42 1.49 35.71
CA GLY A 113 -17.56 1.13 36.84
C GLY A 113 -16.05 1.29 36.62
N VAL A 114 -15.59 1.56 35.42
CA VAL A 114 -14.16 1.74 35.14
C VAL A 114 -13.92 2.97 34.28
N ARG A 115 -12.98 3.80 34.69
CA ARG A 115 -12.56 4.97 33.92
C ARG A 115 -11.18 4.72 33.29
N ARG A 116 -11.08 4.93 32.02
CA ARG A 116 -9.81 4.78 31.32
C ARG A 116 -8.97 6.04 31.48
N THR A 117 -7.70 5.86 31.78
CA THR A 117 -6.74 6.95 31.95
C THR A 117 -5.89 7.24 30.73
N THR A 118 -5.76 6.26 29.81
CA THR A 118 -4.99 6.43 28.57
C THR A 118 -5.32 5.37 27.51
N LEU A 119 -5.21 5.76 26.24
CA LEU A 119 -5.29 4.86 25.07
C LEU A 119 -3.99 4.12 24.79
N GLY A 120 -2.90 4.60 25.34
CA GLY A 120 -1.53 4.48 24.82
C GLY A 120 -1.01 3.13 24.40
N ASN A 121 -1.54 2.00 24.93
CA ASN A 121 -0.80 0.75 24.78
C ASN A 121 -1.51 -0.38 24.03
N ILE A 122 -2.75 -0.21 23.62
CA ILE A 122 -3.48 -1.23 22.86
C ILE A 122 -3.60 -0.91 21.38
N TYR A 123 -3.38 0.34 21.01
CA TYR A 123 -3.36 0.80 19.64
C TYR A 123 -2.03 1.48 19.33
N ASP A 124 -1.61 1.37 18.09
CA ASP A 124 -0.55 2.17 17.51
C ASP A 124 -1.16 3.13 16.47
N TRP A 125 -0.82 4.42 16.60
CA TRP A 125 -1.10 5.38 15.54
C TRP A 125 -0.06 5.30 14.45
N ILE A 126 -0.50 5.28 13.21
CA ILE A 126 0.35 5.35 12.04
C ILE A 126 -0.08 6.55 11.22
N TYR A 127 0.83 7.52 11.07
CA TYR A 127 0.61 8.75 10.32
C TYR A 127 1.37 8.70 9.01
N TYR A 128 0.67 8.96 7.92
CA TYR A 128 1.24 9.17 6.59
C TYR A 128 1.16 10.62 6.15
N SER A 129 0.71 11.52 7.02
CA SER A 129 0.62 12.95 6.85
C SER A 129 1.11 13.67 8.09
N ASP A 130 1.15 15.00 8.05
CA ASP A 130 1.48 15.83 9.24
C ASP A 130 0.30 15.97 10.21
N ALA A 131 -0.83 15.37 9.91
CA ALA A 131 -2.02 15.44 10.74
C ALA A 131 -1.81 14.76 12.10
N ARG A 132 -2.45 15.30 13.12
CA ARG A 132 -2.52 14.75 14.46
C ARG A 132 -3.98 14.61 14.85
N PHE A 133 -4.37 13.44 15.34
CA PHE A 133 -5.74 13.15 15.73
C PHE A 133 -5.80 12.67 17.16
N GLU A 134 -6.85 13.15 17.84
CA GLU A 134 -7.34 12.53 19.06
C GLU A 134 -8.62 11.79 18.71
N PHE A 135 -8.58 10.48 18.75
CA PHE A 135 -9.72 9.62 18.48
C PHE A 135 -9.71 8.44 19.43
N THR A 136 -10.83 8.13 19.97
CA THR A 136 -11.01 6.98 20.86
C THR A 136 -12.17 6.13 20.33
N PRO A 137 -11.89 4.91 19.81
CA PRO A 137 -12.94 4.02 19.35
C PRO A 137 -13.86 3.63 20.50
N ASN A 138 -15.14 3.44 20.21
CA ASN A 138 -16.07 2.91 21.17
C ASN A 138 -15.80 1.43 21.50
N LEU A 139 -16.48 0.89 22.50
CA LEU A 139 -16.27 -0.47 22.98
C LEU A 139 -16.38 -1.54 21.87
N TRP A 140 -17.34 -1.37 20.98
CA TRP A 140 -17.64 -2.32 19.90
C TRP A 140 -16.63 -2.27 18.76
N GLU A 141 -15.97 -1.13 18.60
CA GLU A 141 -15.00 -0.84 17.56
C GLU A 141 -13.56 -1.16 17.98
N LYS A 142 -13.34 -1.52 19.24
CA LYS A 142 -12.02 -1.70 19.86
C LYS A 142 -11.06 -2.60 19.06
N ARG A 143 -11.58 -3.54 18.30
CA ARG A 143 -10.77 -4.49 17.49
C ARG A 143 -10.67 -4.13 16.04
N ASN A 144 -11.35 -3.08 15.66
CA ASN A 144 -11.35 -2.65 14.28
C ASN A 144 -10.09 -1.83 13.99
N LEU A 145 -9.64 -1.89 12.77
CA LEU A 145 -8.71 -0.93 12.24
C LEU A 145 -9.49 0.34 11.86
N HIS A 146 -9.07 1.49 12.36
CA HIS A 146 -9.68 2.77 12.01
C HIS A 146 -8.79 3.50 11.00
N ALA A 147 -9.36 3.85 9.86
CA ALA A 147 -8.69 4.58 8.79
C ALA A 147 -9.34 5.95 8.62
N PHE A 148 -8.54 7.00 8.69
CA PHE A 148 -8.97 8.40 8.56
C PHE A 148 -8.44 8.99 7.26
N GLY A 149 -9.25 9.87 6.69
CA GLY A 149 -9.00 10.43 5.36
C GLY A 149 -9.40 9.47 4.23
N THR A 150 -9.46 10.01 3.03
CA THR A 150 -9.97 9.30 1.84
C THR A 150 -9.18 8.03 1.53
N ASN A 151 -7.89 8.04 1.78
CA ASN A 151 -6.94 6.97 1.43
C ASN A 151 -6.28 6.32 2.66
N GLY A 152 -6.86 6.45 3.85
CA GLY A 152 -6.28 5.89 5.06
C GLY A 152 -4.92 6.50 5.44
N SER A 153 -4.78 7.81 5.33
CA SER A 153 -3.52 8.52 5.61
C SER A 153 -3.16 8.56 7.09
N VAL A 154 -4.14 8.35 7.94
CA VAL A 154 -3.95 8.15 9.38
C VAL A 154 -4.65 6.87 9.78
N LEU A 155 -3.94 6.00 10.48
CA LEU A 155 -4.45 4.72 10.92
C LEU A 155 -4.33 4.61 12.44
N LEU A 156 -5.39 4.10 13.06
CA LEU A 156 -5.35 3.59 14.42
C LEU A 156 -5.45 2.07 14.33
N VAL A 157 -4.36 1.39 14.64
CA VAL A 157 -4.21 -0.05 14.43
C VAL A 157 -4.11 -0.77 15.76
N PRO A 158 -4.98 -1.75 16.04
CA PRO A 158 -4.80 -2.62 17.19
C PRO A 158 -3.42 -3.27 17.15
N ARG A 159 -2.68 -3.25 18.25
CA ARG A 159 -1.27 -3.66 18.31
C ARG A 159 -1.04 -5.11 17.88
N ASP A 160 -1.96 -5.98 18.21
CA ASP A 160 -1.88 -7.41 17.89
C ASP A 160 -2.10 -7.74 16.41
N CYS A 161 -2.65 -6.79 15.63
CA CYS A 161 -2.85 -6.97 14.18
C CYS A 161 -1.96 -6.09 13.30
N LYS A 162 -1.02 -5.37 13.90
CA LYS A 162 -0.12 -4.44 13.19
C LYS A 162 0.61 -5.05 12.00
N GLN A 163 0.93 -6.34 12.07
CA GLN A 163 1.55 -7.07 10.97
C GLN A 163 0.67 -7.24 9.74
N HIS A 164 -0.65 -7.26 9.92
CA HIS A 164 -1.60 -7.53 8.84
C HIS A 164 -1.90 -6.33 7.96
N PHE A 165 -1.71 -5.11 8.45
CA PHE A 165 -2.04 -3.93 7.65
C PHE A 165 -1.05 -3.68 6.49
N ARG A 166 0.12 -4.35 6.48
CA ARG A 166 1.08 -4.33 5.36
C ARG A 166 0.66 -5.19 4.18
N THR A 167 -0.33 -6.05 4.38
CA THR A 167 -0.90 -6.89 3.33
C THR A 167 -2.04 -6.14 2.62
N GLN A 168 -2.92 -6.83 1.98
CA GLN A 168 -4.10 -6.20 1.37
C GLN A 168 -5.11 -5.91 2.47
N TYR A 169 -5.76 -4.75 2.42
CA TYR A 169 -6.65 -4.34 3.51
C TYR A 169 -7.88 -5.25 3.69
N TYR A 170 -8.28 -6.01 2.67
CA TYR A 170 -9.35 -7.00 2.81
C TYR A 170 -8.93 -8.24 3.63
N ASP A 171 -7.64 -8.42 3.90
CA ASP A 171 -7.15 -9.44 4.80
C ASP A 171 -7.46 -9.09 6.27
N TYR A 172 -7.80 -7.84 6.53
CA TYR A 172 -8.25 -7.39 7.82
C TYR A 172 -9.78 -7.29 7.86
N PRO A 173 -10.48 -8.08 8.71
CA PRO A 173 -11.92 -8.30 8.60
C PRO A 173 -12.78 -7.05 8.85
N TYR A 174 -12.27 -6.09 9.64
CA TYR A 174 -13.02 -4.91 10.02
C TYR A 174 -12.17 -3.65 9.90
N ILE A 175 -12.44 -2.87 8.86
CA ILE A 175 -11.83 -1.56 8.65
C ILE A 175 -12.94 -0.51 8.67
N LEU A 176 -12.93 0.33 9.70
CA LEU A 176 -13.84 1.47 9.82
C LEU A 176 -13.18 2.68 9.17
N ARG A 177 -13.79 3.16 8.10
CA ARG A 177 -13.33 4.35 7.36
C ARG A 177 -14.06 5.59 7.87
N HIS A 178 -13.30 6.59 8.24
CA HIS A 178 -13.77 7.89 8.72
C HIS A 178 -13.50 8.94 7.63
N THR A 179 -14.42 9.09 6.69
CA THR A 179 -14.28 9.98 5.52
C THR A 179 -14.52 11.44 5.85
N ASP A 180 -15.24 11.73 6.94
CA ASP A 180 -15.58 13.10 7.35
C ASP A 180 -14.39 13.82 8.04
N TRP A 181 -13.30 13.12 8.29
CA TRP A 181 -12.10 13.69 8.88
C TRP A 181 -11.24 14.38 7.83
N ASN A 182 -10.99 15.64 8.03
CA ASN A 182 -10.11 16.43 7.17
C ASN A 182 -8.64 16.11 7.51
N VAL A 183 -8.04 15.27 6.69
CA VAL A 183 -6.61 14.92 6.78
C VAL A 183 -5.84 15.85 5.84
N ASN A 184 -4.89 16.57 6.39
CA ASN A 184 -4.01 17.45 5.61
C ASN A 184 -2.91 16.61 4.94
N GLU A 185 -3.22 16.01 3.79
CA GLU A 185 -2.28 15.18 3.04
C GLU A 185 -1.37 16.05 2.17
N LYS A 186 -0.07 15.80 2.22
CA LYS A 186 0.87 16.45 1.31
C LYS A 186 0.69 15.87 -0.09
N PRO A 187 0.63 16.74 -1.11
CA PRO A 187 0.70 16.29 -2.50
C PRO A 187 1.96 15.45 -2.73
N GLN A 188 1.84 14.40 -3.54
CA GLN A 188 2.98 13.58 -3.91
C GLN A 188 3.97 14.39 -4.75
N ASP A 189 5.26 14.10 -4.61
CA ASP A 189 6.29 14.72 -5.45
C ASP A 189 6.10 14.37 -6.92
N VAL A 190 6.42 15.32 -7.78
CA VAL A 190 6.49 15.14 -9.23
C VAL A 190 7.94 15.22 -9.65
N VAL A 191 8.46 14.15 -10.26
CA VAL A 191 9.83 14.07 -10.75
C VAL A 191 9.83 13.92 -12.27
N PHE A 192 10.33 14.92 -12.96
CA PHE A 192 10.52 14.87 -14.41
C PHE A 192 11.84 14.17 -14.74
N ILE A 193 11.76 13.08 -15.52
CA ILE A 193 12.91 12.24 -15.88
C ILE A 193 13.22 12.42 -17.35
N SER A 194 14.45 12.82 -17.66
CA SER A 194 14.95 13.05 -19.00
C SER A 194 16.38 12.52 -19.19
N TYR A 195 16.71 12.15 -20.41
CA TYR A 195 18.07 11.71 -20.77
C TYR A 195 18.63 12.51 -21.94
N ASP A 196 18.18 12.26 -23.15
CA ASP A 196 18.64 12.87 -24.40
C ASP A 196 17.49 13.15 -25.37
N GLU A 197 16.28 13.33 -24.85
CA GLU A 197 15.11 13.64 -25.66
C GLU A 197 15.16 15.07 -26.17
N LYS A 198 14.94 15.26 -27.48
CA LYS A 198 15.06 16.54 -28.18
C LYS A 198 14.26 17.70 -27.55
N ASN A 199 13.11 17.42 -26.98
CA ASN A 199 12.23 18.42 -26.40
C ASN A 199 12.22 18.39 -24.85
N ALA A 200 13.21 17.76 -24.22
CA ALA A 200 13.22 17.57 -22.77
C ALA A 200 13.16 18.89 -21.99
N ASP A 201 13.91 19.87 -22.38
CA ASP A 201 13.94 21.19 -21.70
C ASP A 201 12.59 21.91 -21.84
N LEU A 202 12.06 21.96 -23.06
CA LEU A 202 10.77 22.57 -23.33
C LEU A 202 9.63 21.91 -22.51
N ASN A 203 9.59 20.57 -22.51
CA ASN A 203 8.57 19.82 -21.78
C ASN A 203 8.71 19.99 -20.26
N TYR A 204 9.96 20.08 -19.76
CA TYR A 204 10.20 20.39 -18.35
C TYR A 204 9.71 21.80 -18.00
N ASP A 205 10.01 22.80 -18.79
CA ASP A 205 9.65 24.19 -18.52
C ASP A 205 8.11 24.36 -18.51
N ILE A 206 7.40 23.68 -19.43
CA ILE A 206 5.94 23.66 -19.47
C ILE A 206 5.41 23.04 -18.17
N LEU A 207 5.92 21.88 -17.79
CA LEU A 207 5.49 21.19 -16.57
C LEU A 207 5.80 22.00 -15.32
N LYS A 208 7.00 22.56 -15.24
CA LYS A 208 7.47 23.38 -14.11
C LYS A 208 6.63 24.65 -13.92
N LYS A 209 6.16 25.25 -15.02
CA LYS A 209 5.28 26.42 -14.98
C LYS A 209 3.90 26.08 -14.39
N GLN A 210 3.37 24.89 -14.71
CA GLN A 210 2.08 24.43 -14.18
C GLN A 210 2.23 23.91 -12.74
N TYR A 211 3.32 23.20 -12.46
CA TYR A 211 3.62 22.58 -11.16
C TYR A 211 5.01 23.04 -10.65
N PRO A 212 5.08 24.21 -9.98
CA PRO A 212 6.36 24.82 -9.57
C PRO A 212 7.24 23.96 -8.65
N ARG A 213 6.67 22.98 -7.97
CA ARG A 213 7.38 22.03 -7.09
C ARG A 213 7.99 20.85 -7.84
N THR A 214 7.80 20.73 -9.15
CA THR A 214 8.38 19.65 -9.96
C THR A 214 9.89 19.61 -9.82
N LYS A 215 10.43 18.46 -9.45
CA LYS A 215 11.87 18.16 -9.41
C LYS A 215 12.31 17.64 -10.78
N ARG A 216 13.58 17.81 -11.12
CA ARG A 216 14.14 17.31 -12.38
C ARG A 216 15.29 16.36 -12.13
N LEU A 217 15.25 15.22 -12.83
CA LEU A 217 16.36 14.30 -12.96
C LEU A 217 16.77 14.22 -14.44
N HIS A 218 18.04 14.46 -14.74
CA HIS A 218 18.54 14.49 -16.12
C HIS A 218 19.85 13.72 -16.26
N GLY A 219 19.99 13.00 -17.40
CA GLY A 219 21.27 12.39 -17.82
C GLY A 219 21.63 11.09 -17.11
N ILE A 220 20.74 10.48 -16.35
CA ILE A 220 20.99 9.17 -15.74
C ILE A 220 20.77 8.05 -16.74
N LYS A 221 21.82 7.28 -17.00
CA LYS A 221 21.80 6.16 -17.95
C LYS A 221 21.10 4.94 -17.35
N GLY A 222 20.10 4.41 -18.06
CA GLY A 222 19.33 3.24 -17.68
C GLY A 222 18.08 3.60 -16.85
N MET A 223 16.97 2.93 -17.18
CA MET A 223 15.67 3.21 -16.54
C MET A 223 15.68 2.88 -15.04
N GLU A 224 16.28 1.78 -14.65
CA GLU A 224 16.39 1.36 -13.24
C GLU A 224 17.14 2.40 -12.40
N ASN A 225 18.33 2.81 -12.87
CA ASN A 225 19.12 3.83 -12.19
C ASN A 225 18.38 5.16 -12.14
N ALA A 226 17.71 5.57 -13.22
CA ALA A 226 16.94 6.80 -13.26
C ALA A 226 15.76 6.77 -12.26
N LEU A 227 15.06 5.63 -12.13
CA LEU A 227 13.99 5.48 -11.16
C LEU A 227 14.51 5.45 -9.71
N TYR A 228 15.65 4.81 -9.47
CA TYR A 228 16.29 4.80 -8.16
C TYR A 228 16.69 6.22 -7.73
N GLU A 229 17.36 6.96 -8.58
CA GLU A 229 17.75 8.36 -8.30
C GLU A 229 16.51 9.26 -8.13
N ALA A 230 15.43 9.03 -8.90
CA ALA A 230 14.18 9.75 -8.72
C ALA A 230 13.52 9.42 -7.37
N ALA A 231 13.58 8.18 -6.93
CA ALA A 231 13.13 7.77 -5.61
C ALA A 231 13.95 8.43 -4.49
N MET A 232 15.27 8.51 -4.64
CA MET A 232 16.14 9.20 -3.67
C MET A 232 15.90 10.70 -3.64
N LEU A 233 15.55 11.31 -4.78
CA LEU A 233 15.21 12.72 -4.89
C LEU A 233 13.83 13.06 -4.29
N SER A 234 12.93 12.10 -4.18
CA SER A 234 11.58 12.31 -3.65
C SER A 234 11.56 12.41 -2.14
N ASP A 235 10.78 13.36 -1.60
CA ASP A 235 10.51 13.53 -0.17
C ASP A 235 9.23 12.79 0.29
N THR A 236 8.46 12.24 -0.65
CA THR A 236 7.20 11.54 -0.38
C THR A 236 7.33 10.03 -0.59
N ASP A 237 6.46 9.24 0.05
CA ASP A 237 6.48 7.77 -0.03
C ASP A 237 6.13 7.23 -1.43
N TRP A 238 5.39 8.02 -2.19
CA TRP A 238 5.15 7.85 -3.61
C TRP A 238 5.56 9.10 -4.36
N PHE A 239 5.93 8.97 -5.61
CA PHE A 239 6.20 10.11 -6.48
C PHE A 239 5.71 9.84 -7.90
N PHE A 240 5.20 10.87 -8.55
CA PHE A 240 4.86 10.81 -9.96
C PHE A 240 6.13 10.92 -10.82
N ALA A 241 6.41 9.91 -11.62
CA ALA A 241 7.44 9.98 -12.64
C ALA A 241 6.82 10.45 -13.95
N VAL A 242 7.32 11.57 -14.46
CA VAL A 242 6.94 12.15 -15.74
C VAL A 242 8.12 12.06 -16.69
N PHE A 243 7.98 11.27 -17.75
CA PHE A 243 9.06 11.07 -18.72
C PHE A 243 9.05 12.14 -19.80
N ALA A 244 10.25 12.51 -20.31
CA ALA A 244 10.41 13.63 -21.23
C ALA A 244 9.64 13.52 -22.56
N LYS A 245 9.17 12.32 -22.94
CA LYS A 245 8.34 12.07 -24.12
C LYS A 245 6.84 12.25 -23.88
N THR A 246 6.44 12.62 -22.68
CA THR A 246 5.02 12.80 -22.33
C THR A 246 4.64 14.26 -22.36
N ARG A 247 3.46 14.55 -22.88
CA ARG A 247 2.79 15.84 -22.74
C ARG A 247 1.54 15.66 -21.89
N LEU A 248 1.45 16.42 -20.81
CA LEU A 248 0.37 16.32 -19.84
C LEU A 248 -1.00 16.45 -20.53
N TYR A 249 -1.95 15.60 -20.11
CA TYR A 249 -3.34 15.71 -20.52
C TYR A 249 -4.01 16.89 -19.81
N GLU A 250 -4.93 17.58 -20.47
CA GLU A 250 -5.46 18.88 -20.03
C GLU A 250 -6.10 18.83 -18.64
N ASN A 251 -6.73 17.72 -18.30
CA ASN A 251 -7.49 17.56 -17.05
C ASN A 251 -6.73 16.77 -15.99
N PHE A 252 -5.49 16.39 -16.22
CA PHE A 252 -4.69 15.64 -15.24
C PHE A 252 -3.93 16.58 -14.31
N ASP A 253 -4.04 16.38 -13.00
CA ASP A 253 -3.54 17.33 -12.01
C ASP A 253 -2.62 16.77 -10.93
N PHE A 254 -2.19 15.56 -10.93
CA PHE A 254 -1.39 14.91 -9.88
C PHE A 254 -2.04 14.86 -8.48
N SER A 255 -3.37 14.98 -8.41
CA SER A 255 -4.10 14.95 -7.12
C SER A 255 -4.31 13.53 -6.58
N TYR A 256 -4.05 12.51 -7.40
CA TYR A 256 -4.25 11.11 -7.00
C TYR A 256 -3.41 10.74 -5.79
N LEU A 257 -4.06 10.14 -4.81
CA LEU A 257 -3.42 9.64 -3.60
C LEU A 257 -3.56 8.11 -3.52
N PRO A 258 -2.46 7.39 -3.23
CA PRO A 258 -2.50 5.93 -3.13
C PRO A 258 -3.31 5.48 -1.90
N ASP A 259 -4.07 4.38 -2.05
CA ASP A 259 -4.71 3.74 -0.89
C ASP A 259 -3.64 2.99 -0.07
N ARG A 260 -3.23 3.61 1.04
CA ARG A 260 -2.16 3.09 1.91
C ARG A 260 -2.53 1.77 2.60
N LEU A 261 -3.81 1.46 2.74
CA LEU A 261 -4.28 0.20 3.29
C LEU A 261 -4.04 -0.99 2.35
N GLN A 262 -3.88 -0.72 1.06
CA GLN A 262 -3.57 -1.76 0.07
C GLN A 262 -2.09 -2.12 0.02
N GLY A 263 -1.26 -1.50 0.87
CA GLY A 263 0.18 -1.72 0.90
C GLY A 263 0.92 -1.11 -0.28
N ASN A 264 2.21 -1.44 -0.39
CA ASN A 264 3.09 -0.85 -1.39
C ASN A 264 2.78 -1.43 -2.77
N LYS A 265 2.52 -0.55 -3.74
CA LYS A 265 2.38 -0.85 -5.17
C LYS A 265 2.58 0.40 -6.01
N HIS A 266 2.81 0.21 -7.29
CA HIS A 266 2.82 1.29 -8.28
C HIS A 266 1.43 1.53 -8.84
N TYR A 267 1.17 2.74 -9.34
CA TYR A 267 -0.08 3.07 -10.03
C TYR A 267 0.25 3.60 -11.41
N ILE A 268 -0.23 2.90 -12.44
CA ILE A 268 0.03 3.19 -13.85
C ILE A 268 -1.18 3.91 -14.42
N PHE A 269 -1.00 5.16 -14.85
CA PHE A 269 -2.05 5.92 -15.50
C PHE A 269 -2.05 5.68 -17.00
N ASN A 270 -3.21 5.77 -17.64
CA ASN A 270 -3.30 5.62 -19.08
C ASN A 270 -2.63 6.79 -19.81
N CYS A 271 -2.04 6.48 -20.92
CA CYS A 271 -1.48 7.41 -21.88
C CYS A 271 -2.24 7.27 -23.21
N LYS A 272 -2.52 8.38 -23.87
CA LYS A 272 -3.06 8.40 -25.24
C LYS A 272 -1.92 8.51 -26.23
N ASN A 273 -1.72 7.48 -27.04
CA ASN A 273 -0.69 7.47 -28.07
C ASN A 273 -1.13 8.30 -29.29
N THR A 274 -0.38 9.34 -29.61
CA THR A 274 -0.73 10.21 -30.76
C THR A 274 -0.58 9.52 -32.11
N VAL A 275 0.24 8.46 -32.19
CA VAL A 275 0.54 7.77 -33.45
C VAL A 275 -0.50 6.72 -33.84
N ASN A 276 -1.18 6.08 -32.88
CA ASN A 276 -2.11 4.99 -33.17
C ASN A 276 -3.41 5.00 -32.37
N ASP A 277 -3.66 6.08 -31.64
CA ASP A 277 -4.86 6.34 -30.79
C ASP A 277 -5.11 5.28 -29.68
N LEU A 278 -4.13 4.45 -29.36
CA LEU A 278 -4.28 3.54 -28.22
C LEU A 278 -4.24 4.31 -26.90
N GLU A 279 -5.13 3.91 -26.00
CA GLU A 279 -5.24 4.47 -24.63
C GLU A 279 -4.96 3.38 -23.61
N TYR A 280 -3.75 3.37 -23.05
CA TYR A 280 -3.32 2.44 -22.01
C TYR A 280 -1.99 2.90 -21.38
N GLY A 281 -1.46 2.14 -20.41
CA GLY A 281 -0.31 2.55 -19.61
C GLY A 281 1.04 2.70 -20.33
N HIS A 282 1.12 2.48 -21.65
CA HIS A 282 2.35 2.69 -22.41
C HIS A 282 2.79 4.16 -22.38
N MET A 283 4.01 4.41 -21.91
CA MET A 283 4.55 5.77 -21.72
C MET A 283 3.70 6.68 -20.81
N GLY A 284 2.76 6.12 -20.06
CA GLY A 284 1.93 6.87 -19.12
C GLY A 284 2.74 7.44 -17.96
N ILE A 285 2.14 8.38 -17.25
CA ILE A 285 2.64 8.83 -15.97
C ILE A 285 2.43 7.69 -14.97
N ILE A 286 3.42 7.46 -14.12
CA ILE A 286 3.36 6.39 -13.11
C ILE A 286 3.64 6.99 -11.75
N LEU A 287 2.77 6.67 -10.79
CA LEU A 287 2.98 6.96 -9.39
C LEU A 287 3.73 5.79 -8.76
N TYR A 288 5.03 5.95 -8.63
CA TYR A 288 5.92 4.93 -8.09
C TYR A 288 5.95 4.96 -6.57
N ASN A 289 5.90 3.80 -5.95
CA ASN A 289 6.21 3.65 -4.54
C ASN A 289 7.74 3.69 -4.35
N LYS A 290 8.21 4.65 -3.55
CA LYS A 290 9.63 4.88 -3.29
C LYS A 290 10.34 3.67 -2.70
N GLN A 291 9.74 3.05 -1.69
CA GLN A 291 10.34 1.92 -0.99
C GLN A 291 10.54 0.71 -1.92
N MET A 292 9.56 0.41 -2.77
CA MET A 292 9.68 -0.69 -3.73
C MET A 292 10.80 -0.48 -4.75
N ILE A 293 11.00 0.78 -5.20
CA ILE A 293 12.11 1.12 -6.10
C ILE A 293 13.46 0.88 -5.40
N ILE A 294 13.60 1.34 -4.15
CA ILE A 294 14.85 1.19 -3.40
C ILE A 294 15.16 -0.30 -3.13
N GLU A 295 14.16 -1.08 -2.74
CA GLU A 295 14.31 -2.50 -2.43
C GLU A 295 14.62 -3.36 -3.67
N SER A 296 14.23 -2.92 -4.86
CA SER A 296 14.43 -3.67 -6.12
C SER A 296 15.63 -3.19 -6.94
N HIS A 297 16.33 -2.16 -6.49
CA HIS A 297 17.53 -1.69 -7.18
C HIS A 297 18.62 -2.79 -7.18
N ASP A 298 19.25 -3.00 -8.32
CA ASP A 298 20.22 -4.08 -8.57
C ASP A 298 19.64 -5.52 -8.52
N TYR A 299 18.32 -5.68 -8.70
CA TYR A 299 17.68 -6.98 -8.71
C TYR A 299 17.68 -7.61 -10.12
N ASP A 300 18.62 -8.51 -10.40
CA ASP A 300 18.83 -9.15 -11.72
C ASP A 300 17.61 -9.90 -12.29
N LYS A 301 16.58 -10.14 -11.50
CA LYS A 301 15.39 -10.92 -11.88
C LYS A 301 14.26 -10.12 -12.53
N LEU A 302 14.45 -8.81 -12.73
CA LEU A 302 13.44 -7.97 -13.36
C LEU A 302 13.24 -8.37 -14.83
N GLY A 303 11.97 -8.39 -15.26
CA GLY A 303 11.58 -8.71 -16.62
C GLY A 303 11.88 -7.57 -17.62
N LEU A 304 11.31 -7.67 -18.82
CA LEU A 304 11.45 -6.63 -19.87
C LEU A 304 10.69 -5.34 -19.55
N ASP A 305 9.74 -5.38 -18.64
CA ASP A 305 9.05 -4.20 -18.12
C ASP A 305 9.29 -4.06 -16.63
N TYR A 306 10.00 -3.00 -16.26
CA TYR A 306 10.34 -2.73 -14.85
C TYR A 306 9.08 -2.62 -13.99
N THR A 307 8.11 -1.82 -14.41
CA THR A 307 6.90 -1.55 -13.62
C THR A 307 6.01 -2.79 -13.50
N MET A 308 5.85 -3.54 -14.60
CA MET A 308 5.04 -4.76 -14.62
C MET A 308 5.67 -5.91 -13.81
N SER A 309 6.97 -5.85 -13.55
CA SER A 309 7.67 -6.81 -12.69
C SER A 309 7.37 -6.64 -11.20
N HIS A 310 6.71 -5.55 -10.83
CA HIS A 310 6.32 -5.23 -9.48
C HIS A 310 4.80 -5.27 -9.29
N ARG A 311 4.38 -5.27 -8.03
CA ARG A 311 2.96 -5.11 -7.70
C ARG A 311 2.46 -3.73 -8.16
N HIS A 312 1.41 -3.70 -8.96
CA HIS A 312 0.86 -2.48 -9.53
C HIS A 312 -0.65 -2.56 -9.74
N ASP A 313 -1.28 -1.40 -9.85
CA ASP A 313 -2.64 -1.23 -10.34
C ASP A 313 -2.64 -0.29 -11.55
N VAL A 314 -3.57 -0.51 -12.46
CA VAL A 314 -3.84 0.42 -13.56
C VAL A 314 -4.98 1.36 -13.16
N VAL A 315 -4.71 2.65 -13.23
CA VAL A 315 -5.72 3.71 -13.03
C VAL A 315 -6.24 4.10 -14.41
N PRO A 316 -7.53 3.93 -14.71
CA PRO A 316 -8.09 4.15 -16.04
C PRO A 316 -8.29 5.65 -16.39
N GLU A 317 -7.47 6.51 -15.82
CA GLU A 317 -7.44 7.95 -16.10
C GLU A 317 -6.34 8.26 -17.10
N ILE A 318 -6.66 9.08 -18.12
CA ILE A 318 -5.66 9.51 -19.10
C ILE A 318 -4.83 10.63 -18.48
N SER A 319 -3.55 10.36 -18.27
CA SER A 319 -2.61 11.29 -17.64
C SER A 319 -1.85 12.16 -18.64
N CYS A 320 -1.59 11.62 -19.84
CA CYS A 320 -0.73 12.30 -20.80
C CYS A 320 -0.94 11.80 -22.24
N TYR A 321 -0.40 12.55 -23.18
CA TYR A 321 -0.15 12.13 -24.54
C TYR A 321 1.27 11.58 -24.67
N GLY A 322 1.40 10.42 -25.31
CA GLY A 322 2.70 9.85 -25.70
C GLY A 322 3.17 10.44 -27.02
N VAL A 323 4.18 11.33 -26.97
CA VAL A 323 4.73 11.99 -28.16
C VAL A 323 6.14 11.48 -28.39
N PHE A 324 6.26 10.38 -29.13
CA PHE A 324 7.54 9.75 -29.43
C PHE A 324 7.92 9.78 -30.93
N ASN A 325 7.02 10.27 -31.79
CA ASN A 325 7.24 10.39 -33.22
C ASN A 325 8.02 11.68 -33.59
N THR A 326 9.18 11.86 -33.00
CA THR A 326 10.04 13.03 -33.18
C THR A 326 11.16 12.82 -34.18
N SER A 327 11.44 11.58 -34.56
CA SER A 327 12.35 11.17 -35.63
C SER A 327 12.05 9.73 -36.09
N PRO A 328 12.55 9.28 -37.21
CA PRO A 328 12.46 7.87 -37.65
C PRO A 328 12.88 6.87 -36.60
N PHE A 329 14.05 7.06 -36.00
CA PHE A 329 14.61 6.18 -35.01
C PHE A 329 13.77 6.17 -33.70
N GLU A 330 13.38 7.33 -33.17
CA GLU A 330 12.59 7.42 -31.94
C GLU A 330 11.22 6.75 -32.08
N THR A 331 10.59 6.93 -33.24
CA THR A 331 9.29 6.32 -33.54
C THR A 331 9.42 4.80 -33.65
N TRP A 332 10.38 4.34 -34.46
CA TRP A 332 10.69 2.91 -34.60
C TRP A 332 11.03 2.27 -33.25
N ARG A 333 11.92 2.88 -32.48
CA ARG A 333 12.40 2.37 -31.20
C ARG A 333 11.27 2.18 -30.18
N SER A 334 10.38 3.15 -30.10
CA SER A 334 9.25 3.10 -29.15
C SER A 334 8.29 1.96 -29.51
N ALA A 335 7.95 1.81 -30.78
CA ALA A 335 7.10 0.73 -31.26
C ALA A 335 7.77 -0.64 -31.12
N PHE A 336 9.06 -0.76 -31.48
CA PHE A 336 9.85 -1.98 -31.37
C PHE A 336 9.87 -2.52 -29.93
N ARG A 337 10.20 -1.67 -28.98
CA ARG A 337 10.27 -2.07 -27.55
C ARG A 337 8.90 -2.43 -26.98
N GLU A 338 7.88 -1.69 -27.35
CA GLU A 338 6.53 -1.96 -26.85
C GLU A 338 5.98 -3.28 -27.35
N THR A 339 6.16 -3.58 -28.62
CA THR A 339 5.62 -4.82 -29.19
C THR A 339 6.37 -6.07 -28.73
N ILE A 340 7.64 -5.96 -28.35
CA ILE A 340 8.37 -7.03 -27.65
C ILE A 340 7.69 -7.35 -26.32
N LYS A 341 7.34 -6.34 -25.52
CA LYS A 341 6.64 -6.53 -24.24
C LYS A 341 5.24 -7.11 -24.44
N LEU A 342 4.47 -6.60 -25.41
CA LEU A 342 3.14 -7.12 -25.73
C LEU A 342 3.20 -8.57 -26.22
N ALA A 343 4.20 -8.92 -27.02
CA ALA A 343 4.39 -10.30 -27.49
C ALA A 343 4.73 -11.24 -26.33
N GLN A 344 5.60 -10.81 -25.40
CA GLN A 344 5.88 -11.56 -24.18
C GLN A 344 4.60 -11.75 -23.33
N GLN A 345 3.83 -10.70 -23.12
CA GLN A 345 2.58 -10.79 -22.36
C GLN A 345 1.58 -11.77 -23.00
N LEU A 346 1.53 -11.85 -24.35
CA LEU A 346 0.68 -12.81 -25.03
C LEU A 346 1.12 -14.26 -24.84
N ASP A 347 2.43 -14.51 -24.76
CA ASP A 347 2.95 -15.86 -24.50
C ASP A 347 2.71 -16.27 -23.03
N GLU A 348 2.90 -15.35 -22.07
CA GLU A 348 2.78 -15.63 -20.63
C GLU A 348 1.32 -15.64 -20.14
N LYS A 349 0.54 -14.64 -20.55
CA LYS A 349 -0.85 -14.44 -20.11
C LYS A 349 -1.69 -13.80 -21.23
N PRO A 350 -2.16 -14.59 -22.20
CA PRO A 350 -2.89 -14.07 -23.35
C PRO A 350 -4.24 -13.44 -22.95
N THR A 351 -4.45 -12.18 -23.35
CA THR A 351 -5.74 -11.49 -23.24
C THR A 351 -6.21 -10.98 -24.60
N ILE A 352 -7.52 -10.77 -24.76
CA ILE A 352 -8.09 -10.18 -25.97
C ILE A 352 -7.54 -8.77 -26.16
N GLU A 353 -7.41 -8.02 -25.09
CA GLU A 353 -6.91 -6.65 -25.09
C GLU A 353 -5.45 -6.56 -25.54
N THR A 354 -4.56 -7.39 -24.98
CA THR A 354 -3.14 -7.42 -25.39
C THR A 354 -3.01 -7.79 -26.88
N ARG A 355 -3.83 -8.73 -27.35
CA ARG A 355 -3.87 -9.12 -28.77
C ARG A 355 -4.35 -7.99 -29.68
N TYR A 356 -5.37 -7.25 -29.23
CA TYR A 356 -5.87 -6.06 -29.93
C TYR A 356 -4.80 -4.97 -30.00
N ARG A 357 -4.17 -4.64 -28.89
CA ARG A 357 -3.08 -3.64 -28.82
C ARG A 357 -1.94 -3.99 -29.76
N LEU A 358 -1.46 -5.22 -29.71
CA LEU A 358 -0.38 -5.66 -30.61
C LEU A 358 -0.76 -5.55 -32.08
N LYS A 359 -2.00 -5.95 -32.44
CA LYS A 359 -2.51 -5.79 -33.81
C LYS A 359 -2.50 -4.32 -34.22
N VAL A 360 -2.99 -3.42 -33.40
CA VAL A 360 -3.03 -1.97 -33.72
C VAL A 360 -1.63 -1.42 -33.92
N TRP A 361 -0.67 -1.74 -33.06
CA TRP A 361 0.72 -1.34 -33.23
C TRP A 361 1.33 -1.77 -34.58
N CYS A 362 1.05 -3.00 -35.00
CA CYS A 362 1.57 -3.55 -36.24
C CYS A 362 0.87 -3.05 -37.51
N THR A 363 -0.35 -2.49 -37.40
CA THR A 363 -1.18 -2.20 -38.57
C THR A 363 -1.69 -0.77 -38.70
N LYS A 364 -1.66 0.03 -37.60
CA LYS A 364 -2.21 1.37 -37.59
C LYS A 364 -1.17 2.37 -37.09
N ALA A 365 -0.86 3.36 -37.90
CA ALA A 365 -0.07 4.51 -37.50
C ALA A 365 -0.47 5.75 -38.32
N GLN A 366 -0.34 6.93 -37.73
CA GLN A 366 -0.66 8.23 -38.31
C GLN A 366 0.35 9.30 -37.89
N GLY A 367 0.35 10.41 -38.63
CA GLY A 367 1.24 11.54 -38.35
C GLY A 367 2.67 11.32 -38.82
N ASP A 368 3.58 12.14 -38.29
CA ASP A 368 4.98 12.10 -38.71
C ASP A 368 5.63 10.77 -38.36
N PHE A 369 6.39 10.22 -39.31
CA PHE A 369 7.15 8.96 -39.19
C PHE A 369 6.28 7.72 -38.93
N ALA A 370 5.00 7.74 -39.34
CA ALA A 370 4.04 6.65 -39.10
C ALA A 370 4.54 5.29 -39.66
N GLU A 371 5.21 5.29 -40.81
CA GLU A 371 5.81 4.09 -41.43
C GLU A 371 6.86 3.43 -40.52
N TYR A 372 7.64 4.23 -39.79
CA TYR A 372 8.62 3.71 -38.82
C TYR A 372 7.96 3.12 -37.56
N CYS A 373 6.76 3.59 -37.21
CA CYS A 373 5.99 2.99 -36.12
C CYS A 373 5.58 1.55 -36.45
N THR A 374 4.91 1.34 -37.58
CA THR A 374 4.47 0.00 -38.01
C THR A 374 5.64 -0.92 -38.33
N ALA A 375 6.70 -0.41 -38.96
CA ALA A 375 7.93 -1.18 -39.20
C ALA A 375 8.59 -1.61 -37.89
N GLY A 376 8.72 -0.67 -36.92
CA GLY A 376 9.27 -0.95 -35.59
C GLY A 376 8.47 -2.01 -34.86
N ALA A 377 7.14 -1.90 -34.89
CA ALA A 377 6.25 -2.87 -34.29
C ALA A 377 6.43 -4.29 -34.85
N ASN A 378 6.45 -4.42 -36.14
CA ASN A 378 6.65 -5.73 -36.80
C ASN A 378 8.05 -6.30 -36.52
N HIS A 379 9.10 -5.48 -36.61
CA HIS A 379 10.46 -5.90 -36.24
C HIS A 379 10.55 -6.34 -34.77
N GLY A 380 9.81 -5.71 -33.85
CA GLY A 380 9.77 -6.10 -32.46
C GLY A 380 9.16 -7.47 -32.24
N VAL A 381 8.05 -7.77 -32.93
CA VAL A 381 7.41 -9.09 -32.89
C VAL A 381 8.35 -10.16 -33.46
N GLU A 382 8.99 -9.90 -34.61
CA GLU A 382 9.97 -10.81 -35.20
C GLU A 382 11.14 -11.07 -34.25
N PHE A 383 11.69 -10.02 -33.66
CA PHE A 383 12.80 -10.12 -32.70
C PHE A 383 12.43 -10.94 -31.48
N TYR A 384 11.25 -10.69 -30.89
CA TYR A 384 10.76 -11.46 -29.77
C TYR A 384 10.60 -12.93 -30.12
N ASN A 385 9.90 -13.26 -31.20
CA ASN A 385 9.67 -14.65 -31.63
C ASN A 385 10.97 -15.43 -31.83
N LYS A 386 12.00 -14.75 -32.37
CA LYS A 386 13.33 -15.35 -32.57
C LYS A 386 14.08 -15.59 -31.26
N ASN A 387 13.92 -14.72 -30.28
CA ASN A 387 14.78 -14.67 -29.09
C ASN A 387 14.03 -14.92 -27.77
N LYS A 388 12.77 -15.34 -27.79
CA LYS A 388 11.91 -15.46 -26.59
C LYS A 388 12.46 -16.38 -25.49
N ASN A 389 13.34 -17.30 -25.83
CA ASN A 389 14.01 -18.19 -24.86
C ASN A 389 15.35 -17.65 -24.37
N ASP A 390 15.79 -16.49 -24.84
CA ASP A 390 17.05 -15.85 -24.46
C ASP A 390 16.79 -14.46 -23.87
N MET A 391 16.64 -14.40 -22.57
CA MET A 391 16.37 -13.15 -21.85
C MET A 391 17.54 -12.17 -21.95
N GLN A 392 18.78 -12.65 -22.09
CA GLN A 392 19.93 -11.75 -22.24
C GLN A 392 19.91 -11.06 -23.60
N GLU A 393 19.51 -11.77 -24.66
CA GLU A 393 19.31 -11.17 -25.98
C GLU A 393 18.18 -10.15 -25.96
N LEU A 394 17.04 -10.49 -25.34
CA LEU A 394 15.92 -9.58 -25.18
C LEU A 394 16.28 -8.32 -24.37
N LYS A 395 17.09 -8.44 -23.32
CA LYS A 395 17.57 -7.29 -22.53
C LYS A 395 18.48 -6.32 -23.29
N LYS A 396 19.06 -6.70 -24.44
CA LYS A 396 19.80 -5.76 -25.31
C LYS A 396 18.93 -4.60 -25.79
N THR A 397 17.61 -4.78 -25.82
CA THR A 397 16.63 -3.73 -26.14
C THR A 397 16.59 -2.58 -25.14
N PHE A 398 17.26 -2.69 -24.00
CA PHE A 398 17.48 -1.58 -23.07
C PHE A 398 18.68 -0.71 -23.45
N ARG A 399 19.54 -1.18 -24.32
CA ARG A 399 20.75 -0.49 -24.74
C ARG A 399 20.48 0.37 -25.96
N TRP A 400 20.68 1.68 -25.79
CA TRP A 400 20.45 2.66 -26.84
C TRP A 400 21.36 2.45 -28.04
N ASP A 401 22.67 2.24 -27.80
CA ASP A 401 23.68 1.96 -28.82
C ASP A 401 23.33 0.73 -29.67
N TRP A 402 22.87 -0.32 -29.02
CA TRP A 402 22.43 -1.54 -29.73
C TRP A 402 21.18 -1.28 -30.58
N LEU A 403 20.19 -0.53 -30.02
CA LEU A 403 18.96 -0.20 -30.77
C LEU A 403 19.26 0.66 -32.00
N GLN A 404 20.20 1.63 -31.89
CA GLN A 404 20.60 2.46 -33.01
C GLN A 404 21.26 1.59 -34.10
N ALA A 405 22.23 0.74 -33.75
CA ALA A 405 22.90 -0.16 -34.70
C ALA A 405 21.91 -1.13 -35.36
N TYR A 406 20.92 -1.64 -34.61
CA TYR A 406 19.88 -2.51 -35.17
C TYR A 406 18.98 -1.77 -36.16
N PHE A 407 18.59 -0.53 -35.84
CA PHE A 407 17.82 0.33 -36.75
C PHE A 407 18.58 0.63 -38.03
N ASP A 408 19.84 1.05 -37.90
CA ASP A 408 20.70 1.39 -39.06
C ASP A 408 20.86 0.20 -39.99
N ASN A 409 21.04 -0.98 -39.45
CA ASN A 409 21.11 -2.22 -40.24
C ASN A 409 19.80 -2.57 -40.98
N LYS A 410 18.64 -2.14 -40.49
CA LYS A 410 17.34 -2.39 -41.12
C LYS A 410 16.96 -1.36 -42.19
N PHE A 411 17.48 -0.13 -42.12
CA PHE A 411 17.03 0.97 -42.96
C PHE A 411 18.13 1.65 -43.77
N LEU A 412 19.43 1.47 -43.43
CA LEU A 412 20.55 2.13 -44.10
C LEU A 412 21.42 1.16 -44.91
N THR A 413 21.13 -0.15 -44.87
CA THR A 413 21.70 -1.18 -45.72
C THR A 413 20.76 -1.48 -46.86
#